data_cba69ac99b118de66222b38962bd1e86
#
_entry.id   cba69ac99b118de66222b38962bd1e86
#
_cell.length_a   1.000
_cell.length_b   1.000
_cell.length_c   1.000
_cell.angle_alpha   90.00
_cell.angle_beta   90.00
_cell.angle_gamma   90.00
#
_symmetry.space_group_name_H-M   'P 1'
#
loop_
_entity.id
_entity.type
_entity.pdbx_description
1 polymer ?
#
loop_
_entity_poly.entity_id
_entity_poly.type
_entity_poly.pdbx_seq_one_letter_code
_entity_poly.pdbx_strand_id
1 'polypeptide(L)'
;MCSVFGSLQLAYNEYLSLDLTARNDWSSTLPQQNNSFFYPSASLSFVISDFVRSLDKNLPTWLTFAKLRLSAAQVGKDPEPYNLWNTRKFEFQNGTRVPIVETIKKNSNLKPEIKTSYEMGLDMKFLNNRLGFDFTYYYSSTKNQAMLVDASSPW
;
A
#
# COMPACT_ATOMS: atom_id res chain seq x y z
N MET A 1 -17.47 6.07 5.69
CA MET A 1 -16.58 5.07 5.14
C MET A 1 -17.04 3.70 5.61
N CYS A 2 -17.17 2.72 4.72
CA CYS A 2 -17.50 1.33 5.01
C CYS A 2 -16.40 0.46 4.42
N SER A 3 -16.01 -0.61 5.12
CA SER A 3 -14.93 -1.49 4.70
C SER A 3 -15.29 -2.94 4.94
N VAL A 4 -14.93 -3.81 4.00
CA VAL A 4 -14.97 -5.27 4.15
C VAL A 4 -13.59 -5.82 3.85
N PHE A 5 -13.11 -6.72 4.70
CA PHE A 5 -11.82 -7.36 4.51
C PHE A 5 -11.90 -8.87 4.74
N GLY A 6 -11.00 -9.59 4.11
CA GLY A 6 -10.82 -11.03 4.31
C GLY A 6 -9.34 -11.37 4.26
N SER A 7 -8.96 -12.41 4.99
CA SER A 7 -7.60 -12.97 5.00
C SER A 7 -7.66 -14.48 4.87
N LEU A 8 -6.70 -15.04 4.13
CA LEU A 8 -6.49 -16.45 3.96
C LEU A 8 -5.02 -16.75 4.20
N GLN A 9 -4.75 -17.65 5.15
CA GLN A 9 -3.41 -18.12 5.43
C GLN A 9 -3.31 -19.62 5.10
N LEU A 10 -2.35 -19.97 4.28
CA LEU A 10 -2.04 -21.33 3.89
C LEU A 10 -0.61 -21.65 4.33
N ALA A 11 -0.45 -22.76 5.04
CA ALA A 11 0.85 -23.26 5.43
C ALA A 11 1.04 -24.69 4.92
N TYR A 12 2.21 -25.01 4.39
CA TYR A 12 2.56 -26.32 3.90
C TYR A 12 3.88 -26.77 4.51
N ASN A 13 3.85 -27.90 5.22
CA ASN A 13 5.02 -28.57 5.82
C ASN A 13 5.99 -27.63 6.57
N GLU A 14 5.48 -26.65 7.30
CA GLU A 14 6.24 -25.69 8.13
C GLU A 14 7.28 -24.83 7.38
N TYR A 15 7.66 -25.20 6.14
CA TYR A 15 8.64 -24.43 5.36
C TYR A 15 8.06 -23.45 4.37
N LEU A 16 6.77 -23.57 4.01
CA LEU A 16 6.12 -22.66 3.07
C LEU A 16 4.86 -22.09 3.70
N SER A 17 4.74 -20.76 3.75
CA SER A 17 3.51 -20.08 4.11
C SER A 17 3.14 -19.02 3.08
N LEU A 18 1.86 -18.96 2.76
CA LEU A 18 1.25 -17.98 1.88
C LEU A 18 0.13 -17.27 2.62
N ASP A 19 0.25 -15.96 2.75
CA ASP A 19 -0.77 -15.09 3.33
C ASP A 19 -1.36 -14.23 2.22
N LEU A 20 -2.67 -14.31 2.04
CA LEU A 20 -3.42 -13.50 1.11
C LEU A 20 -4.39 -12.62 1.89
N THR A 21 -4.43 -11.34 1.59
CA THR A 21 -5.45 -10.46 2.14
C THR A 21 -6.12 -9.67 1.05
N ALA A 22 -7.39 -9.38 1.24
CA ALA A 22 -8.15 -8.54 0.36
C ALA A 22 -9.05 -7.63 1.19
N ARG A 23 -9.07 -6.36 0.83
CA ARG A 23 -9.93 -5.37 1.46
C ARG A 23 -10.61 -4.55 0.38
N ASN A 24 -11.88 -4.27 0.57
CA ASN A 24 -12.63 -3.32 -0.24
C ASN A 24 -13.19 -2.21 0.65
N ASP A 25 -12.89 -0.98 0.28
CA ASP A 25 -13.36 0.21 0.98
C ASP A 25 -14.34 0.99 0.10
N TRP A 26 -15.39 1.54 0.73
CA TRP A 26 -16.32 2.49 0.12
C TRP A 26 -16.21 3.83 0.84
N SER A 27 -15.83 4.85 0.09
CA SER A 27 -15.64 6.18 0.65
C SER A 27 -16.65 7.17 0.10
N SER A 28 -17.19 8.02 0.98
CA SER A 28 -18.07 9.12 0.62
C SER A 28 -17.32 10.38 0.18
N THR A 29 -16.00 10.41 0.32
CA THR A 29 -15.14 11.54 -0.11
C THR A 29 -14.84 11.51 -1.59
N LEU A 30 -15.14 10.39 -2.26
CA LEU A 30 -14.96 10.18 -3.70
C LEU A 30 -16.28 10.28 -4.47
N PRO A 31 -16.24 10.60 -5.78
CA PRO A 31 -17.43 10.60 -6.62
C PRO A 31 -17.99 9.17 -6.71
N GLN A 32 -19.31 9.07 -6.87
CA GLN A 32 -20.06 7.81 -6.85
C GLN A 32 -19.52 6.76 -7.84
N GLN A 33 -18.89 7.19 -8.92
CA GLN A 33 -18.28 6.33 -9.93
C GLN A 33 -16.95 5.71 -9.49
N ASN A 34 -16.24 6.31 -8.51
CA ASN A 34 -14.92 5.92 -8.04
C ASN A 34 -14.88 5.73 -6.52
N ASN A 35 -16.02 5.51 -5.86
CA ASN A 35 -16.13 5.46 -4.41
C ASN A 35 -15.72 4.10 -3.81
N SER A 36 -15.58 3.07 -4.64
CA SER A 36 -15.18 1.73 -4.23
C SER A 36 -13.78 1.41 -4.73
N PHE A 37 -12.93 0.93 -3.86
CA PHE A 37 -11.55 0.56 -4.21
C PHE A 37 -11.11 -0.69 -3.46
N PHE A 38 -10.43 -1.54 -4.22
CA PHE A 38 -10.02 -2.85 -3.79
C PHE A 38 -8.50 -2.90 -3.57
N TYR A 39 -8.08 -3.44 -2.42
CA TYR A 39 -6.68 -3.57 -2.02
C TYR A 39 -6.33 -5.03 -1.79
N PRO A 40 -5.68 -5.67 -2.71
CA PRO A 40 -5.11 -6.99 -2.49
C PRO A 40 -3.73 -6.88 -1.85
N SER A 41 -3.36 -7.88 -1.05
CA SER A 41 -1.98 -8.15 -0.70
C SER A 41 -1.70 -9.65 -0.71
N ALA A 42 -0.45 -10.00 -1.01
CA ALA A 42 0.04 -11.36 -0.97
C ALA A 42 1.44 -11.36 -0.34
N SER A 43 1.68 -12.30 0.56
CA SER A 43 2.97 -12.50 1.20
C SER A 43 3.32 -13.98 1.18
N LEU A 44 4.51 -14.30 0.69
CA LEU A 44 5.07 -15.65 0.63
C LEU A 44 6.30 -15.73 1.52
N SER A 45 6.32 -16.70 2.41
CA SER A 45 7.46 -17.01 3.26
C SER A 45 7.94 -18.43 2.98
N PHE A 46 9.20 -18.58 2.64
CA PHE A 46 9.82 -19.87 2.31
C PHE A 46 11.07 -20.10 3.16
N VAL A 47 11.00 -21.08 4.06
CA VAL A 47 12.12 -21.48 4.92
C VAL A 47 12.95 -22.53 4.19
N ILE A 48 14.02 -22.08 3.55
CA ILE A 48 14.90 -22.92 2.72
C ILE A 48 15.57 -24.00 3.56
N SER A 49 15.97 -23.68 4.79
CA SER A 49 16.60 -24.63 5.71
C SER A 49 15.72 -25.85 6.00
N ASP A 50 14.43 -25.62 6.25
CA ASP A 50 13.50 -26.69 6.60
C ASP A 50 13.06 -27.48 5.35
N PHE A 51 12.98 -26.83 4.20
CA PHE A 51 12.77 -27.50 2.93
C PHE A 51 13.93 -28.45 2.59
N VAL A 52 15.20 -28.04 2.78
CA VAL A 52 16.36 -28.91 2.54
C VAL A 52 16.36 -30.08 3.49
N ARG A 53 16.00 -29.88 4.76
CA ARG A 53 15.86 -30.97 5.75
C ARG A 53 14.74 -31.95 5.37
N SER A 54 13.66 -31.46 4.82
CA SER A 54 12.53 -32.32 4.36
C SER A 54 12.89 -33.23 3.19
N LEU A 55 13.97 -32.91 2.46
CA LEU A 55 14.55 -33.75 1.39
C LEU A 55 15.62 -34.72 1.87
N ASP A 56 15.74 -34.97 3.18
CA ASP A 56 16.79 -35.78 3.81
C ASP A 56 18.23 -35.32 3.46
N LYS A 57 18.37 -34.05 3.13
CA LYS A 57 19.67 -33.44 2.84
C LYS A 57 20.18 -32.63 4.02
N ASN A 58 21.45 -32.80 4.35
CA ASN A 58 22.10 -32.01 5.37
C ASN A 58 22.46 -30.61 4.81
N LEU A 59 22.11 -29.57 5.56
CA LEU A 59 22.64 -28.25 5.30
C LEU A 59 24.15 -28.21 5.48
N PRO A 60 24.87 -27.35 4.74
CA PRO A 60 26.27 -27.07 5.05
C PRO A 60 26.41 -26.64 6.51
N THR A 61 27.46 -27.12 7.19
CA THR A 61 27.70 -26.88 8.63
C THR A 61 27.80 -25.40 9.00
N TRP A 62 28.12 -24.55 8.03
CA TRP A 62 28.21 -23.09 8.22
C TRP A 62 26.86 -22.37 8.12
N LEU A 63 25.84 -22.94 7.44
CA LEU A 63 24.52 -22.36 7.28
C LEU A 63 23.55 -23.04 8.25
N THR A 64 23.04 -22.27 9.23
CA THR A 64 22.14 -22.79 10.24
C THR A 64 20.67 -22.58 9.84
N PHE A 65 20.35 -21.44 9.21
CA PHE A 65 19.01 -21.05 8.85
C PHE A 65 19.03 -20.17 7.60
N ALA A 66 18.06 -20.37 6.72
CA ALA A 66 17.82 -19.49 5.57
C ALA A 66 16.32 -19.38 5.30
N LYS A 67 15.80 -18.16 5.18
CA LYS A 67 14.41 -17.86 4.92
C LYS A 67 14.30 -16.77 3.86
N LEU A 68 13.49 -17.01 2.84
CA LEU A 68 13.12 -16.03 1.81
C LEU A 68 11.71 -15.50 2.10
N ARG A 69 11.54 -14.19 2.02
CA ARG A 69 10.25 -13.51 2.14
C ARG A 69 10.00 -12.71 0.88
N LEU A 70 8.80 -12.83 0.33
CA LEU A 70 8.35 -12.05 -0.82
C LEU A 70 6.99 -11.46 -0.46
N SER A 71 6.78 -10.18 -0.69
CA SER A 71 5.48 -9.57 -0.51
C SER A 71 5.13 -8.59 -1.62
N ALA A 72 3.85 -8.50 -1.92
CA ALA A 72 3.27 -7.52 -2.80
C ALA A 72 1.98 -7.02 -2.19
N ALA A 73 1.82 -5.69 -2.10
CA ALA A 73 0.65 -5.08 -1.50
C ALA A 73 0.22 -3.83 -2.24
N GLN A 74 -1.09 -3.61 -2.30
CA GLN A 74 -1.68 -2.34 -2.70
C GLN A 74 -2.38 -1.70 -1.52
N VAL A 75 -2.20 -0.38 -1.37
CA VAL A 75 -2.88 0.43 -0.36
C VAL A 75 -3.43 1.67 -1.04
N GLY A 76 -4.69 1.97 -0.80
CA GLY A 76 -5.29 3.21 -1.27
C GLY A 76 -5.39 4.25 -0.15
N LYS A 77 -5.36 5.49 -0.55
CA LYS A 77 -5.58 6.62 0.33
C LYS A 77 -6.69 7.50 -0.24
N ASP A 78 -7.66 7.82 0.61
CA ASP A 78 -8.71 8.76 0.27
C ASP A 78 -8.15 10.18 0.16
N PRO A 79 -8.66 10.99 -0.78
CA PRO A 79 -8.41 12.42 -0.77
C PRO A 79 -9.07 13.06 0.45
N GLU A 80 -8.57 14.23 0.83
CA GLU A 80 -9.20 15.01 1.88
C GLU A 80 -10.66 15.35 1.54
N PRO A 81 -11.54 15.44 2.56
CA PRO A 81 -12.93 15.82 2.36
C PRO A 81 -13.04 17.18 1.65
N TYR A 82 -14.11 17.37 0.89
CA TYR A 82 -14.43 18.62 0.19
C TYR A 82 -13.50 19.01 -0.98
N ASN A 83 -12.68 18.09 -1.48
CA ASN A 83 -11.81 18.34 -2.64
C ASN A 83 -12.48 18.08 -4.00
N LEU A 84 -13.72 17.60 -4.02
CA LEU A 84 -14.48 17.32 -5.25
C LEU A 84 -15.09 18.56 -5.89
N TRP A 85 -15.52 19.54 -5.07
CA TRP A 85 -16.32 20.66 -5.51
C TRP A 85 -15.75 21.98 -4.99
N ASN A 86 -15.73 23.00 -5.85
CA ASN A 86 -15.43 24.34 -5.40
C ASN A 86 -16.61 24.87 -4.57
N THR A 87 -16.31 25.33 -3.36
CA THR A 87 -17.29 25.94 -2.47
C THR A 87 -17.18 27.46 -2.58
N ARG A 88 -18.34 28.13 -2.62
CA ARG A 88 -18.38 29.58 -2.53
C ARG A 88 -18.26 29.97 -1.06
N LYS A 89 -17.18 30.61 -0.68
CA LYS A 89 -17.02 31.25 0.62
C LYS A 89 -17.48 32.69 0.51
N PHE A 90 -18.07 33.22 1.59
CA PHE A 90 -18.44 34.61 1.68
C PHE A 90 -17.62 35.26 2.79
N GLU A 91 -17.11 36.44 2.51
CA GLU A 91 -16.44 37.27 3.49
C GLU A 91 -17.25 38.56 3.69
N PHE A 92 -17.20 39.10 4.90
CA PHE A 92 -17.84 40.37 5.19
C PHE A 92 -16.83 41.51 5.00
N GLN A 93 -16.99 42.30 3.97
CA GLN A 93 -16.24 43.52 3.77
C GLN A 93 -17.18 44.72 3.95
N ASN A 94 -16.88 45.59 4.91
CA ASN A 94 -17.68 46.76 5.23
C ASN A 94 -19.18 46.50 5.46
N GLY A 95 -19.49 45.37 6.14
CA GLY A 95 -20.87 44.97 6.42
C GLY A 95 -21.61 44.31 5.25
N THR A 96 -20.98 44.18 4.08
CA THR A 96 -21.59 43.54 2.89
C THR A 96 -20.96 42.13 2.67
N ARG A 97 -21.80 41.16 2.35
CA ARG A 97 -21.36 39.82 1.97
C ARG A 97 -20.76 39.84 0.56
N VAL A 98 -19.45 39.58 0.48
CA VAL A 98 -18.73 39.48 -0.80
C VAL A 98 -18.35 38.00 -1.04
N PRO A 99 -18.72 37.42 -2.20
CA PRO A 99 -18.31 36.08 -2.53
C PRO A 99 -16.84 36.04 -2.86
N ILE A 100 -16.09 35.12 -2.20
CA ILE A 100 -14.69 34.82 -2.55
C ILE A 100 -14.68 33.67 -3.54
N VAL A 101 -14.04 33.89 -4.68
CA VAL A 101 -13.79 32.83 -5.65
C VAL A 101 -12.55 32.06 -5.23
N GLU A 102 -12.68 30.76 -4.98
CA GLU A 102 -11.51 29.90 -4.76
C GLU A 102 -10.63 29.89 -6.03
N THR A 103 -9.37 30.22 -5.88
CA THR A 103 -8.37 30.23 -6.99
C THR A 103 -7.98 28.83 -7.43
N ILE A 104 -8.29 27.82 -6.61
CA ILE A 104 -7.98 26.41 -6.89
C ILE A 104 -9.19 25.77 -7.57
N LYS A 105 -9.00 25.29 -8.81
CA LYS A 105 -10.02 24.52 -9.52
C LYS A 105 -9.95 23.06 -9.04
N LYS A 106 -10.98 22.62 -8.34
CA LYS A 106 -11.08 21.23 -7.84
C LYS A 106 -11.50 20.28 -8.96
N ASN A 107 -11.00 19.04 -8.88
CA ASN A 107 -11.29 18.01 -9.87
C ASN A 107 -12.46 17.14 -9.39
N SER A 108 -13.61 17.22 -10.08
CA SER A 108 -14.81 16.42 -9.78
C SER A 108 -14.65 14.92 -10.11
N ASN A 109 -13.58 14.53 -10.83
CA ASN A 109 -13.30 13.15 -11.21
C ASN A 109 -12.06 12.60 -10.49
N LEU A 110 -11.89 12.95 -9.21
CA LEU A 110 -10.81 12.44 -8.38
C LEU A 110 -10.90 10.91 -8.28
N LYS A 111 -9.74 10.28 -8.36
CA LYS A 111 -9.55 8.86 -8.09
C LYS A 111 -8.78 8.70 -6.78
N PRO A 112 -8.94 7.57 -6.07
CA PRO A 112 -8.13 7.31 -4.90
C PRO A 112 -6.66 7.22 -5.28
N GLU A 113 -5.80 7.68 -4.42
CA GLU A 113 -4.36 7.47 -4.53
C GLU A 113 -4.06 6.01 -4.22
N ILE A 114 -3.34 5.34 -5.10
CA ILE A 114 -2.98 3.92 -4.96
C ILE A 114 -1.47 3.80 -4.87
N LYS A 115 -1.00 3.28 -3.76
CA LYS A 115 0.40 2.90 -3.55
C LYS A 115 0.53 1.39 -3.72
N THR A 116 1.39 0.97 -4.66
CA THR A 116 1.77 -0.43 -4.85
C THR A 116 3.19 -0.62 -4.33
N SER A 117 3.39 -1.63 -3.49
CA SER A 117 4.67 -1.95 -2.87
C SER A 117 5.04 -3.39 -3.15
N TYR A 118 6.33 -3.63 -3.40
CA TYR A 118 6.93 -4.95 -3.52
C TYR A 118 8.11 -5.02 -2.57
N GLU A 119 8.23 -6.12 -1.86
CA GLU A 119 9.32 -6.35 -0.90
C GLU A 119 9.86 -7.77 -1.07
N MET A 120 11.18 -7.89 -1.03
CA MET A 120 11.90 -9.15 -1.01
C MET A 120 12.89 -9.13 0.16
N GLY A 121 12.78 -10.09 1.07
CA GLY A 121 13.65 -10.23 2.23
C GLY A 121 14.37 -11.58 2.23
N LEU A 122 15.63 -11.58 2.61
CA LEU A 122 16.45 -12.77 2.81
C LEU A 122 17.06 -12.74 4.19
N ASP A 123 16.66 -13.68 5.04
CA ASP A 123 17.17 -13.83 6.40
C ASP A 123 18.04 -15.11 6.46
N MET A 124 19.29 -14.96 6.85
CA MET A 124 20.26 -16.07 6.97
C MET A 124 20.97 -16.04 8.31
N LYS A 125 21.18 -17.21 8.90
CA LYS A 125 21.96 -17.39 10.12
C LYS A 125 23.05 -18.42 9.90
N PHE A 126 24.22 -18.08 10.38
CA PHE A 126 25.47 -18.85 10.20
C PHE A 126 26.06 -19.21 11.54
N LEU A 127 26.97 -20.23 11.51
CA LEU A 127 27.82 -20.63 12.64
C LEU A 127 27.02 -20.88 13.94
N ASN A 128 25.98 -21.71 13.88
CA ASN A 128 25.12 -22.03 15.02
C ASN A 128 24.46 -20.75 15.62
N ASN A 129 23.91 -19.90 14.74
CA ASN A 129 23.26 -18.63 15.09
C ASN A 129 24.18 -17.54 15.68
N ARG A 130 25.51 -17.69 15.54
CA ARG A 130 26.45 -16.66 16.02
C ARG A 130 26.52 -15.43 15.10
N LEU A 131 26.23 -15.65 13.81
CA LEU A 131 26.20 -14.56 12.82
C LEU A 131 24.83 -14.58 12.12
N GLY A 132 24.16 -13.44 12.09
CA GLY A 132 22.90 -13.22 11.37
C GLY A 132 23.07 -12.17 10.29
N PHE A 133 22.41 -12.39 9.17
CA PHE A 133 22.34 -11.48 8.03
C PHE A 133 20.89 -11.36 7.58
N ASP A 134 20.35 -10.14 7.57
CA ASP A 134 19.03 -9.81 7.03
C ASP A 134 19.22 -8.77 5.92
N PHE A 135 18.73 -9.10 4.74
CA PHE A 135 18.73 -8.21 3.59
C PHE A 135 17.30 -8.02 3.12
N THR A 136 16.87 -6.78 3.00
CA THR A 136 15.53 -6.44 2.49
C THR A 136 15.66 -5.44 1.35
N TYR A 137 15.09 -5.80 0.21
CA TYR A 137 14.90 -4.92 -0.93
C TYR A 137 13.43 -4.50 -1.01
N TYR A 138 13.21 -3.21 -1.17
CA TYR A 138 11.89 -2.61 -1.18
C TYR A 138 11.74 -1.67 -2.39
N TYR A 139 10.61 -1.79 -3.07
CA TYR A 139 10.22 -0.90 -4.16
C TYR A 139 8.77 -0.48 -3.99
N SER A 140 8.45 0.82 -4.15
CA SER A 140 7.08 1.31 -4.14
C SER A 140 6.82 2.34 -5.22
N SER A 141 5.60 2.35 -5.72
CA SER A 141 5.11 3.31 -6.71
C SER A 141 3.73 3.80 -6.31
N THR A 142 3.52 5.11 -6.44
CA THR A 142 2.23 5.75 -6.14
C THR A 142 1.63 6.29 -7.43
N LYS A 143 0.33 6.05 -7.64
CA LYS A 143 -0.44 6.54 -8.78
C LYS A 143 -1.63 7.38 -8.30
N ASN A 144 -2.13 8.27 -9.18
CA ASN A 144 -3.27 9.14 -8.93
C ASN A 144 -3.05 10.11 -7.75
N GLN A 145 -1.82 10.51 -7.50
CA GLN A 145 -1.53 11.49 -6.46
C GLN A 145 -2.15 12.84 -6.82
N ALA A 146 -2.97 13.38 -5.93
CA ALA A 146 -3.53 14.71 -6.10
C ALA A 146 -2.47 15.77 -5.77
N MET A 147 -2.09 16.57 -6.75
CA MET A 147 -1.15 17.67 -6.59
C MET A 147 -1.79 18.99 -7.04
N LEU A 148 -1.43 20.06 -6.35
CA LEU A 148 -1.73 21.41 -6.81
C LEU A 148 -0.80 21.74 -7.99
N VAL A 149 -1.40 22.09 -9.11
CA VAL A 149 -0.66 22.55 -10.28
C VAL A 149 -1.07 23.99 -10.55
N ASP A 150 -0.10 24.88 -10.63
CA ASP A 150 -0.33 26.26 -11.05
C ASP A 150 -0.75 26.23 -12.53
N ALA A 151 -1.97 26.67 -12.81
CA ALA A 151 -2.38 26.90 -14.18
C ALA A 151 -1.56 28.07 -14.70
N SER A 152 -0.68 27.82 -15.67
CA SER A 152 -0.05 28.89 -16.42
C SER A 152 -1.17 29.75 -17.02
N SER A 153 -1.22 31.02 -16.65
CA SER A 153 -2.16 31.97 -17.20
C SER A 153 -2.10 31.93 -18.72
N PRO A 154 -3.18 31.60 -19.43
CA PRO A 154 -3.20 31.85 -20.86
C PRO A 154 -3.21 33.37 -21.03
N TRP A 155 -2.31 33.83 -21.82
CA TRP A 155 -2.16 35.22 -22.28
C TRP A 155 -3.43 35.70 -22.94
#